data_daefec4923379ab3640964690bf3cbb2
#
_entry.id   daefec4923379ab3640964690bf3cbb2
#
_cell.length_a   1.000
_cell.length_b   1.000
_cell.length_c   1.000
_cell.angle_alpha   90.00
_cell.angle_beta   90.00
_cell.angle_gamma   90.00
#
_symmetry.space_group_name_H-M   'P 1'
#
loop_
_entity.id
_entity.type
_entity.pdbx_description
1 polymer ?
#
loop_
_entity_poly.entity_id
_entity_poly.type
_entity_poly.pdbx_seq_one_letter_code
_entity_poly.pdbx_strand_id
1 'polypeptide(L)'
;VAKKRIVKDKIQNKHILLMNGERLSFPDNSFDKVVGMYVVSVTQNPQVLVEEMKRVCKNDGDIYIVNHFSTEQDNAFVKMFEKGLMPISRILGWKPYFPFDEFNAYANLDVLEMSKVNLFNYWNIIHASNNK
;
A
#
# COMPACT_ATOMS: atom_id res chain seq x y z
N VAL A 1 5.10 -20.07 1.86
CA VAL A 1 3.82 -20.21 2.60
C VAL A 1 2.64 -20.04 1.65
N ALA A 2 2.54 -18.95 0.85
CA ALA A 2 1.39 -18.65 -0.02
C ALA A 2 1.13 -19.75 -1.07
N LYS A 3 2.17 -20.24 -1.80
CA LYS A 3 2.01 -21.33 -2.78
C LYS A 3 1.40 -22.60 -2.15
N LYS A 4 1.82 -22.98 -0.93
CA LYS A 4 1.28 -24.15 -0.23
C LYS A 4 -0.21 -23.98 0.10
N ARG A 5 -0.65 -22.77 0.42
CA ARG A 5 -2.04 -22.45 0.73
C ARG A 5 -2.94 -22.56 -0.50
N ILE A 6 -2.51 -22.02 -1.66
CA ILE A 6 -3.27 -22.14 -2.92
C ILE A 6 -3.49 -23.61 -3.30
N VAL A 7 -2.46 -24.44 -3.19
CA VAL A 7 -2.57 -25.88 -3.50
C VAL A 7 -3.51 -26.58 -2.51
N LYS A 8 -3.38 -26.29 -1.21
CA LYS A 8 -4.22 -26.90 -0.16
C LYS A 8 -5.71 -26.56 -0.33
N ASP A 9 -5.99 -25.29 -0.63
CA ASP A 9 -7.36 -24.77 -0.70
C ASP A 9 -7.97 -24.91 -2.12
N LYS A 10 -7.29 -25.61 -3.05
CA LYS A 10 -7.71 -25.86 -4.44
C LYS A 10 -8.16 -24.60 -5.18
N ILE A 11 -7.47 -23.47 -4.97
CA ILE A 11 -7.80 -22.18 -5.59
C ILE A 11 -7.30 -22.21 -7.04
N GLN A 12 -8.18 -22.27 -8.02
CA GLN A 12 -7.82 -22.51 -9.42
C GLN A 12 -7.45 -21.25 -10.22
N ASN A 13 -7.93 -20.07 -9.84
CA ASN A 13 -7.78 -18.83 -10.64
C ASN A 13 -6.86 -17.79 -9.97
N LYS A 14 -5.82 -18.25 -9.27
CA LYS A 14 -4.80 -17.39 -8.66
C LYS A 14 -3.40 -17.79 -9.08
N HIS A 15 -2.60 -16.79 -9.42
CA HIS A 15 -1.21 -16.94 -9.77
C HIS A 15 -0.34 -16.23 -8.74
N ILE A 16 0.76 -16.87 -8.31
CA ILE A 16 1.77 -16.26 -7.45
C ILE A 16 3.05 -16.12 -8.25
N LEU A 17 3.46 -14.90 -8.43
CA LEU A 17 4.70 -14.53 -9.09
C LEU A 17 5.63 -13.84 -8.08
N LEU A 18 6.92 -14.08 -8.19
CA LEU A 18 7.95 -13.40 -7.42
C LEU A 18 8.55 -12.30 -8.29
N MET A 19 8.32 -11.05 -7.92
CA MET A 19 8.86 -9.89 -8.64
C MET A 19 9.05 -8.70 -7.70
N ASN A 20 9.81 -7.70 -8.16
CA ASN A 20 9.95 -6.45 -7.45
C ASN A 20 8.71 -5.57 -7.70
N GLY A 21 8.07 -5.08 -6.63
CA GLY A 21 6.89 -4.20 -6.72
C GLY A 21 7.21 -2.84 -7.34
N GLU A 22 8.46 -2.37 -7.23
CA GLU A 22 8.95 -1.14 -7.87
C GLU A 22 9.28 -1.32 -9.36
N ARG A 23 9.16 -2.55 -9.88
CA ARG A 23 9.36 -2.89 -11.30
C ARG A 23 8.59 -4.15 -11.64
N LEU A 24 7.33 -4.01 -11.96
CA LEU A 24 6.44 -5.12 -12.29
C LEU A 24 6.65 -5.59 -13.75
N SER A 25 6.70 -6.90 -13.95
CA SER A 25 6.88 -7.51 -15.29
C SER A 25 5.56 -7.65 -16.05
N PHE A 26 4.65 -6.70 -15.89
CA PHE A 26 3.38 -6.65 -16.62
C PHE A 26 3.38 -5.45 -17.58
N PRO A 27 2.70 -5.57 -18.73
CA PRO A 27 2.45 -4.42 -19.61
C PRO A 27 1.64 -3.33 -18.93
N ASP A 28 1.66 -2.13 -19.50
CA ASP A 28 0.77 -1.05 -19.08
C ASP A 28 -0.70 -1.46 -19.23
N ASN A 29 -1.57 -0.93 -18.37
CA ASN A 29 -3.02 -1.14 -18.44
C ASN A 29 -3.46 -2.62 -18.42
N SER A 30 -2.74 -3.46 -17.65
CA SER A 30 -3.01 -4.91 -17.57
C SER A 30 -4.16 -5.27 -16.65
N PHE A 31 -4.46 -4.45 -15.65
CA PHE A 31 -5.39 -4.79 -14.58
C PHE A 31 -6.48 -3.75 -14.39
N ASP A 32 -7.72 -4.21 -14.17
CA ASP A 32 -8.84 -3.34 -13.82
C ASP A 32 -8.72 -2.81 -12.38
N LYS A 33 -8.11 -3.62 -11.50
CA LYS A 33 -7.89 -3.29 -10.09
C LYS A 33 -6.48 -3.69 -9.65
N VAL A 34 -5.82 -2.81 -8.93
CA VAL A 34 -4.49 -3.05 -8.35
C VAL A 34 -4.54 -2.82 -6.85
N VAL A 35 -4.01 -3.76 -6.06
CA VAL A 35 -4.05 -3.70 -4.60
C VAL A 35 -2.64 -3.78 -4.01
N GLY A 36 -2.22 -2.76 -3.28
CA GLY A 36 -0.99 -2.75 -2.49
C GLY A 36 -1.32 -2.99 -1.01
N MET A 37 -1.02 -4.19 -0.49
CA MET A 37 -1.28 -4.51 0.91
C MET A 37 0.00 -4.50 1.74
N TYR A 38 0.08 -3.59 2.70
CA TYR A 38 1.18 -3.50 3.68
C TYR A 38 2.57 -3.34 3.04
N VAL A 39 2.63 -2.81 1.82
CA VAL A 39 3.87 -2.74 1.04
C VAL A 39 4.45 -1.33 1.00
N VAL A 40 3.62 -0.30 1.04
CA VAL A 40 4.04 1.08 0.79
C VAL A 40 5.00 1.60 1.88
N SER A 41 4.77 1.25 3.14
CA SER A 41 5.63 1.67 4.27
C SER A 41 6.93 0.86 4.42
N VAL A 42 7.07 -0.26 3.69
CA VAL A 42 8.25 -1.14 3.80
C VAL A 42 9.09 -1.17 2.53
N THR A 43 8.61 -0.61 1.43
CA THR A 43 9.38 -0.48 0.18
C THR A 43 10.45 0.62 0.31
N GLN A 44 11.51 0.53 -0.49
CA GLN A 44 12.57 1.53 -0.50
C GLN A 44 12.09 2.83 -1.14
N ASN A 45 11.35 2.74 -2.26
CA ASN A 45 10.83 3.85 -3.02
C ASN A 45 9.29 3.77 -3.16
N PRO A 46 8.53 4.27 -2.16
CA PRO A 46 7.07 4.24 -2.21
C PRO A 46 6.49 4.95 -3.45
N GLN A 47 7.11 6.03 -3.89
CA GLN A 47 6.71 6.74 -5.09
C GLN A 47 6.79 5.85 -6.33
N VAL A 48 7.93 5.19 -6.55
CA VAL A 48 8.14 4.29 -7.70
C VAL A 48 7.14 3.12 -7.65
N LEU A 49 6.87 2.58 -6.45
CA LEU A 49 5.87 1.54 -6.29
C LEU A 49 4.48 2.01 -6.74
N VAL A 50 4.06 3.21 -6.34
CA VAL A 50 2.74 3.76 -6.73
C VAL A 50 2.70 4.06 -8.23
N GLU A 51 3.77 4.59 -8.81
CA GLU A 51 3.89 4.81 -10.26
C GLU A 51 3.73 3.48 -11.03
N GLU A 52 4.36 2.40 -10.56
CA GLU A 52 4.18 1.07 -11.15
C GLU A 52 2.75 0.53 -10.97
N MET A 53 2.14 0.73 -9.81
CA MET A 53 0.73 0.38 -9.61
C MET A 53 -0.17 1.13 -10.60
N LYS A 54 0.05 2.44 -10.78
CA LYS A 54 -0.66 3.25 -11.77
C LYS A 54 -0.40 2.75 -13.20
N ARG A 55 0.86 2.46 -13.54
CA ARG A 55 1.24 2.01 -14.88
C ARG A 55 0.49 0.73 -15.29
N VAL A 56 0.48 -0.27 -14.40
CA VAL A 56 -0.16 -1.55 -14.70
C VAL A 56 -1.68 -1.54 -14.54
N CYS A 57 -2.23 -0.59 -13.79
CA CYS A 57 -3.66 -0.36 -13.69
C CYS A 57 -4.17 0.31 -14.97
N LYS A 58 -5.33 -0.10 -15.47
CA LYS A 58 -6.00 0.55 -16.60
C LYS A 58 -6.36 1.99 -16.26
N ASN A 59 -6.54 2.82 -17.30
CA ASN A 59 -7.18 4.11 -17.13
C ASN A 59 -8.59 3.90 -16.56
N ASP A 60 -9.04 4.75 -15.67
CA ASP A 60 -10.31 4.63 -14.91
C ASP A 60 -10.41 3.33 -14.08
N GLY A 61 -9.31 2.60 -13.88
CA GLY A 61 -9.24 1.44 -13.01
C GLY A 61 -9.10 1.83 -11.54
N ASP A 62 -9.31 0.88 -10.66
CA ASP A 62 -9.26 1.10 -9.21
C ASP A 62 -7.89 0.75 -8.62
N ILE A 63 -7.38 1.62 -7.77
CA ILE A 63 -6.17 1.37 -6.96
C ILE A 63 -6.58 1.32 -5.48
N TYR A 64 -6.24 0.24 -4.81
CA TYR A 64 -6.44 0.08 -3.38
C TYR A 64 -5.10 0.00 -2.66
N ILE A 65 -4.94 0.77 -1.60
CA ILE A 65 -3.76 0.70 -0.74
C ILE A 65 -4.21 0.43 0.69
N VAL A 66 -3.75 -0.69 1.26
CA VAL A 66 -3.98 -1.04 2.66
C VAL A 66 -2.67 -0.85 3.41
N ASN A 67 -2.60 0.18 4.24
CA ASN A 67 -1.41 0.49 5.03
C ASN A 67 -1.81 1.24 6.30
N HIS A 68 -0.90 1.36 7.26
CA HIS A 68 -1.10 2.34 8.31
C HIS A 68 -0.61 3.70 7.80
N PHE A 69 -1.37 4.74 8.04
CA PHE A 69 -0.98 6.11 7.76
C PHE A 69 -1.19 6.94 9.02
N SER A 70 -0.19 7.74 9.36
CA SER A 70 -0.32 8.74 10.42
C SER A 70 -1.15 9.90 9.88
N THR A 71 -2.25 10.21 10.55
CA THR A 71 -3.17 11.29 10.15
C THR A 71 -3.19 12.41 11.19
N GLU A 72 -3.67 13.59 10.82
CA GLU A 72 -3.84 14.69 11.78
C GLU A 72 -4.83 14.35 12.91
N GLN A 73 -5.77 13.46 12.64
CA GLN A 73 -6.78 13.00 13.60
C GLN A 73 -6.23 12.00 14.63
N ASP A 74 -5.01 11.51 14.47
CA ASP A 74 -4.42 10.57 15.42
C ASP A 74 -4.05 11.29 16.72
N ASN A 75 -4.29 10.61 17.85
CA ASN A 75 -3.95 11.14 19.18
C ASN A 75 -2.46 11.50 19.28
N ALA A 76 -2.15 12.59 19.97
CA ALA A 76 -0.78 13.02 20.21
C ALA A 76 0.10 11.91 20.81
N PHE A 77 -0.48 11.04 21.65
CA PHE A 77 0.20 9.89 22.24
C PHE A 77 0.62 8.86 21.17
N VAL A 78 -0.25 8.55 20.21
CA VAL A 78 0.06 7.64 19.10
C VAL A 78 1.19 8.20 18.24
N LYS A 79 1.11 9.49 17.87
CA LYS A 79 2.16 10.20 17.12
C LYS A 79 3.51 10.20 17.86
N MET A 80 3.49 10.42 19.18
CA MET A 80 4.71 10.39 20.01
C MET A 80 5.31 8.98 20.06
N PHE A 81 4.46 7.94 20.20
CA PHE A 81 4.88 6.55 20.22
C PHE A 81 5.48 6.13 18.87
N GLU A 82 4.83 6.47 17.76
CA GLU A 82 5.33 6.21 16.40
C GLU A 82 6.69 6.87 16.16
N LYS A 83 6.84 8.15 16.54
CA LYS A 83 8.12 8.88 16.44
C LYS A 83 9.19 8.28 17.34
N GLY A 84 8.83 7.81 18.55
CA GLY A 84 9.74 7.14 19.48
C GLY A 84 10.29 5.81 18.95
N LEU A 85 9.54 5.11 18.09
CA LEU A 85 9.95 3.86 17.47
C LEU A 85 10.86 4.05 16.23
N MET A 86 10.99 5.27 15.71
CA MET A 86 11.79 5.56 14.50
C MET A 86 13.23 5.03 14.54
N PRO A 87 14.00 5.11 15.65
CA PRO A 87 15.36 4.57 15.68
C PRO A 87 15.42 3.05 15.48
N ILE A 88 14.45 2.34 16.09
CA ILE A 88 14.38 0.87 16.04
C ILE A 88 13.85 0.40 14.67
N SER A 89 12.96 1.16 14.07
CA SER A 89 12.34 0.83 12.79
C SER A 89 13.34 0.78 11.63
N ARG A 90 14.41 1.56 11.68
CA ARG A 90 15.49 1.52 10.68
C ARG A 90 16.16 0.15 10.59
N ILE A 91 16.25 -0.56 11.71
CA ILE A 91 16.83 -1.92 11.78
C ILE A 91 15.82 -2.94 11.25
N LEU A 92 14.53 -2.72 11.49
CA LEU A 92 13.44 -3.63 11.10
C LEU A 92 12.91 -3.39 9.67
N GLY A 93 13.36 -2.32 9.00
CA GLY A 93 12.92 -1.99 7.63
C GLY A 93 11.46 -1.56 7.53
N TRP A 94 10.90 -1.01 8.61
CA TRP A 94 9.51 -0.55 8.70
C TRP A 94 9.46 0.92 9.10
N LYS A 95 8.51 1.69 8.56
CA LYS A 95 8.30 3.10 8.89
C LYS A 95 7.07 3.23 9.82
N PRO A 96 7.27 3.38 11.15
CA PRO A 96 6.15 3.51 12.09
C PRO A 96 5.39 4.83 11.91
N TYR A 97 6.07 5.92 11.61
CA TYR A 97 5.49 7.21 11.27
C TYR A 97 5.48 7.38 9.75
N PHE A 98 4.28 7.39 9.16
CA PHE A 98 4.07 7.48 7.73
C PHE A 98 2.88 8.40 7.41
N PRO A 99 3.12 9.74 7.33
CA PRO A 99 2.06 10.72 7.13
C PRO A 99 1.36 10.53 5.79
N PHE A 100 0.03 10.53 5.82
CA PHE A 100 -0.78 10.37 4.61
C PHE A 100 -0.59 11.54 3.64
N ASP A 101 -0.54 12.78 4.13
CA ASP A 101 -0.43 13.96 3.28
C ASP A 101 0.91 14.00 2.54
N GLU A 102 2.01 13.66 3.21
CA GLU A 102 3.32 13.52 2.57
C GLU A 102 3.32 12.40 1.52
N PHE A 103 2.68 11.27 1.85
CA PHE A 103 2.52 10.16 0.91
C PHE A 103 1.72 10.60 -0.33
N ASN A 104 0.55 11.21 -0.14
CA ASN A 104 -0.32 11.58 -1.25
C ASN A 104 0.26 12.71 -2.10
N ALA A 105 1.09 13.57 -1.52
CA ALA A 105 1.76 14.65 -2.25
C ALA A 105 2.64 14.12 -3.41
N TYR A 106 3.37 13.01 -3.19
CA TYR A 106 4.16 12.40 -4.27
C TYR A 106 3.42 11.27 -5.01
N ALA A 107 2.49 10.59 -4.35
CA ALA A 107 1.69 9.52 -4.96
C ALA A 107 0.70 10.08 -6.00
N ASN A 108 0.24 11.32 -5.78
CA ASN A 108 -0.72 12.01 -6.64
C ASN A 108 -1.90 11.09 -7.02
N LEU A 109 -2.55 10.53 -6.00
CA LEU A 109 -3.69 9.65 -6.14
C LEU A 109 -4.99 10.47 -6.11
N ASP A 110 -5.90 10.18 -7.03
CA ASP A 110 -7.27 10.67 -6.96
C ASP A 110 -8.06 9.82 -5.96
N VAL A 111 -7.97 10.19 -4.69
CA VAL A 111 -8.55 9.44 -3.58
C VAL A 111 -10.06 9.63 -3.55
N LEU A 112 -10.79 8.56 -3.81
CA LEU A 112 -12.26 8.53 -3.76
C LEU A 112 -12.76 8.28 -2.33
N GLU A 113 -12.07 7.42 -1.59
CA GLU A 113 -12.45 7.05 -0.23
C GLU A 113 -11.23 6.65 0.59
N MET A 114 -11.24 7.00 1.87
CA MET A 114 -10.30 6.53 2.87
C MET A 114 -11.05 6.04 4.09
N SER A 115 -10.95 4.76 4.39
CA SER A 115 -11.65 4.10 5.50
C SER A 115 -10.66 3.55 6.52
N LYS A 116 -10.90 3.83 7.81
CA LYS A 116 -10.15 3.21 8.91
C LYS A 116 -10.73 1.83 9.20
N VAL A 117 -9.85 0.83 9.33
CA VAL A 117 -10.25 -0.57 9.51
C VAL A 117 -9.52 -1.21 10.68
N ASN A 118 -10.06 -2.35 11.13
CA ASN A 118 -9.63 -3.21 12.22
C ASN A 118 -9.78 -2.65 13.65
N LEU A 119 -9.37 -3.48 14.62
CA LEU A 119 -9.38 -3.16 16.03
C LEU A 119 -8.45 -1.95 16.27
N PHE A 120 -8.93 -0.87 16.86
CA PHE A 120 -8.25 0.40 17.11
C PHE A 120 -8.14 1.36 15.92
N ASN A 121 -8.75 1.09 14.75
CA ASN A 121 -8.71 1.98 13.58
C ASN A 121 -7.28 2.38 13.14
N TYR A 122 -6.33 1.45 13.31
CA TYR A 122 -4.91 1.71 13.03
C TYR A 122 -4.57 1.61 11.53
N TRP A 123 -5.30 0.75 10.82
CA TRP A 123 -5.08 0.54 9.39
C TRP A 123 -6.06 1.37 8.56
N ASN A 124 -5.58 1.85 7.44
CA ASN A 124 -6.40 2.57 6.47
C ASN A 124 -6.47 1.79 5.17
N ILE A 125 -7.64 1.81 4.56
CA ILE A 125 -7.84 1.43 3.16
C ILE A 125 -8.05 2.72 2.38
N ILE A 126 -7.19 2.97 1.41
CA ILE A 126 -7.36 4.03 0.43
C ILE A 126 -7.91 3.39 -0.83
N HIS A 127 -9.00 3.92 -1.35
CA HIS A 127 -9.53 3.64 -2.67
C HIS A 127 -9.32 4.89 -3.54
N ALA A 128 -8.64 4.73 -4.63
CA ALA A 128 -8.35 5.79 -5.58
C ALA A 128 -8.68 5.37 -7.01
N SER A 129 -9.09 6.32 -7.83
CA SER A 129 -9.21 6.15 -9.27
C SER A 129 -7.86 6.37 -9.94
N ASN A 130 -7.55 5.58 -10.98
CA ASN A 130 -6.36 5.74 -11.79
C ASN A 130 -6.63 6.65 -12.99
N ASN A 131 -6.79 7.92 -12.74
CA ASN A 131 -6.94 8.93 -13.79
C ASN A 131 -5.56 9.28 -14.37
N LYS A 132 -5.26 8.77 -15.57
CA LYS A 132 -4.01 9.04 -16.30
C LYS A 132 -4.22 10.15 -17.31
#